data_a459c69074e374b15e42395da952f515
#
_entry.id   a459c69074e374b15e42395da952f515
#
_cell.length_a   1.000
_cell.length_b   1.000
_cell.length_c   1.000
_cell.angle_alpha   90.00
_cell.angle_beta   90.00
_cell.angle_gamma   90.00
#
_symmetry.space_group_name_H-M   'P 1'
#
loop_
_entity.id
_entity.type
_entity.pdbx_description
1 polymer ?
#
loop_
_entity_poly.entity_id
_entity_poly.type
_entity_poly.pdbx_seq_one_letter_code
_entity_poly.pdbx_strand_id
1 'polypeptide(L)'
;ERFANGKLNGYITRAFSHTGPRRGKIFSISSDAFQIAKMKLGLQEKTLNIGNLQTERVVIDVRDCVNAYYLLMMTEKSNGNVYNVCGEQVHKMQYYTDCLINVSGIPYEDVKQKIYKPFYRDVDIQIQVGDVSRLKEHTDWEPKIPIEKTMEDLLNYWVEKLK
;
A
#
# COMPACT_ATOMS: atom_id res chain seq x y z
N GLU A 1 -10.96 -13.94 -23.58
CA GLU A 1 -11.89 -14.52 -24.56
C GLU A 1 -12.95 -15.40 -23.86
N ARG A 2 -12.60 -16.43 -23.06
CA ARG A 2 -13.57 -17.27 -22.32
C ARG A 2 -14.40 -16.47 -21.32
N PHE A 3 -13.81 -15.50 -20.66
CA PHE A 3 -14.47 -14.61 -19.73
C PHE A 3 -15.49 -13.69 -20.44
N ALA A 4 -15.09 -13.04 -21.53
CA ALA A 4 -15.96 -12.15 -22.30
C ALA A 4 -17.15 -12.87 -22.95
N ASN A 5 -17.01 -14.17 -23.22
CA ASN A 5 -18.07 -14.99 -23.83
C ASN A 5 -19.00 -15.69 -22.83
N GLY A 6 -18.94 -15.32 -21.55
CA GLY A 6 -19.78 -15.90 -20.49
C GLY A 6 -19.53 -17.39 -20.20
N LYS A 7 -18.42 -17.95 -20.70
CA LYS A 7 -18.04 -19.36 -20.49
C LYS A 7 -17.32 -19.61 -19.15
N LEU A 8 -17.00 -18.53 -18.43
CA LEU A 8 -16.34 -18.58 -17.13
C LEU A 8 -17.02 -17.59 -16.20
N ASN A 9 -17.58 -18.09 -15.12
CA ASN A 9 -18.06 -17.26 -14.03
C ASN A 9 -16.84 -16.71 -13.27
N GLY A 10 -16.66 -15.41 -13.31
CA GLY A 10 -15.52 -14.77 -12.67
C GLY A 10 -15.44 -13.28 -12.98
N TYR A 11 -14.48 -12.63 -12.36
CA TYR A 11 -14.22 -11.19 -12.50
C TYR A 11 -12.71 -10.93 -12.54
N ILE A 12 -12.34 -9.75 -12.97
CA ILE A 12 -10.95 -9.29 -12.97
C ILE A 12 -10.82 -8.13 -11.99
N THR A 13 -9.85 -8.20 -11.10
CA THR A 13 -9.47 -7.07 -10.25
C THR A 13 -8.19 -6.40 -10.74
N ARG A 14 -8.19 -5.07 -10.75
CA ARG A 14 -7.01 -4.22 -10.95
C ARG A 14 -6.71 -3.54 -9.63
N ALA A 15 -5.97 -4.24 -8.76
CA ALA A 15 -5.58 -3.67 -7.48
C ALA A 15 -4.47 -2.64 -7.67
N PHE A 16 -4.69 -1.46 -7.14
CA PHE A 16 -3.72 -0.38 -7.06
C PHE A 16 -2.76 -0.61 -5.88
N SER A 17 -2.08 0.44 -5.45
CA SER A 17 -1.13 0.28 -4.35
C SER A 17 -1.83 -0.12 -3.05
N HIS A 18 -1.36 -1.18 -2.46
CA HIS A 18 -1.80 -1.66 -1.16
C HIS A 18 -0.60 -2.15 -0.36
N THR A 19 -0.66 -2.03 0.96
CA THR A 19 0.41 -2.45 1.85
C THR A 19 -0.14 -2.96 3.18
N GLY A 20 0.74 -3.46 4.05
CA GLY A 20 0.40 -3.99 5.35
C GLY A 20 1.39 -5.05 5.80
N PRO A 21 1.16 -5.69 6.96
CA PRO A 21 2.00 -6.77 7.46
C PRO A 21 2.29 -7.83 6.40
N ARG A 22 3.49 -8.37 6.38
CA ARG A 22 4.03 -9.37 5.41
C ARG A 22 4.36 -8.81 4.02
N ARG A 23 4.18 -7.51 3.76
CA ARG A 23 4.67 -6.92 2.50
C ARG A 23 6.19 -7.04 2.42
N GLY A 24 6.71 -7.55 1.32
CA GLY A 24 8.15 -7.72 1.12
C GLY A 24 8.92 -6.39 1.13
N LYS A 25 10.14 -6.39 1.68
CA LYS A 25 11.01 -5.20 1.82
C LYS A 25 11.52 -4.60 0.52
N ILE A 26 11.23 -5.20 -0.63
CA ILE A 26 11.57 -4.65 -1.96
C ILE A 26 10.57 -3.55 -2.40
N PHE A 27 9.45 -3.42 -1.72
CA PHE A 27 8.44 -2.40 -2.01
C PHE A 27 8.66 -1.18 -1.13
N SER A 28 8.57 0.02 -1.70
CA SER A 28 8.95 1.31 -1.10
C SER A 28 8.49 1.47 0.35
N ILE A 29 7.18 1.52 0.62
CA ILE A 29 6.65 1.72 1.97
C ILE A 29 7.14 0.64 2.96
N SER A 30 7.21 -0.62 2.50
CA SER A 30 7.68 -1.71 3.36
C SER A 30 9.20 -1.69 3.55
N SER A 31 9.96 -1.17 2.58
CA SER A 31 11.39 -0.90 2.72
C SER A 31 11.63 0.15 3.80
N ASP A 32 10.85 1.24 3.77
CA ASP A 32 10.95 2.32 4.76
C ASP A 32 10.61 1.78 6.16
N ALA A 33 9.51 1.03 6.28
CA ALA A 33 9.12 0.40 7.54
C ALA A 33 10.20 -0.56 8.08
N PHE A 34 10.84 -1.34 7.22
CA PHE A 34 11.93 -2.24 7.59
C PHE A 34 13.15 -1.48 8.10
N GLN A 35 13.54 -0.39 7.43
CA GLN A 35 14.67 0.44 7.86
C GLN A 35 14.36 1.14 9.19
N ILE A 36 13.16 1.72 9.34
CA ILE A 36 12.72 2.37 10.57
C ILE A 36 12.64 1.37 11.73
N ALA A 37 12.19 0.15 11.50
CA ALA A 37 12.20 -0.91 12.51
C ALA A 37 13.64 -1.23 12.97
N LYS A 38 14.60 -1.29 12.06
CA LYS A 38 16.03 -1.46 12.42
C LYS A 38 16.56 -0.28 13.23
N MET A 39 16.20 0.97 12.88
CA MET A 39 16.57 2.14 13.65
C MET A 39 16.01 2.07 15.08
N LYS A 40 14.73 1.70 15.21
CA LYS A 40 14.03 1.54 16.50
C LYS A 40 14.69 0.49 17.40
N LEU A 41 15.26 -0.55 16.82
CA LEU A 41 15.97 -1.62 17.54
C LEU A 41 17.48 -1.35 17.71
N GLY A 42 17.99 -0.20 17.27
CA GLY A 42 19.42 0.13 17.33
C GLY A 42 20.30 -0.68 16.36
N LEU A 43 19.70 -1.34 15.38
CA LEU A 43 20.39 -2.18 14.37
C LEU A 43 20.86 -1.38 13.15
N GLN A 44 20.53 -0.09 13.07
CA GLN A 44 20.87 0.81 11.98
C GLN A 44 20.93 2.24 12.50
N GLU A 45 21.85 3.04 11.94
CA GLU A 45 21.85 4.49 12.15
C GLU A 45 20.56 5.12 11.66
N LYS A 46 20.19 6.28 12.21
CA LYS A 46 18.96 7.01 11.85
C LYS A 46 19.06 7.66 10.45
N THR A 47 19.51 6.88 9.46
CA THR A 47 19.57 7.26 8.04
C THR A 47 18.62 6.38 7.23
N LEU A 48 17.59 7.01 6.67
CA LEU A 48 16.57 6.36 5.85
C LEU A 48 16.91 6.53 4.36
N ASN A 49 17.23 5.46 3.69
CA ASN A 49 17.43 5.43 2.25
C ASN A 49 16.09 5.37 1.53
N ILE A 50 15.79 6.38 0.73
CA ILE A 50 14.50 6.59 0.06
C ILE A 50 14.65 6.65 -1.45
N GLY A 51 13.56 6.36 -2.17
CA GLY A 51 13.43 6.61 -3.61
C GLY A 51 12.79 7.97 -3.90
N ASN A 52 11.97 8.03 -4.96
CA ASN A 52 11.22 9.24 -5.31
C ASN A 52 9.97 9.37 -4.42
N LEU A 53 10.01 10.31 -3.47
CA LEU A 53 8.90 10.59 -2.58
C LEU A 53 7.88 11.61 -3.12
N GLN A 54 8.11 12.17 -4.32
CA GLN A 54 7.23 13.18 -4.91
C GLN A 54 6.08 12.58 -5.72
N THR A 55 6.17 11.31 -6.11
CA THR A 55 5.10 10.63 -6.82
C THR A 55 3.88 10.43 -5.91
N GLU A 56 2.70 10.50 -6.53
CA GLU A 56 1.43 10.43 -5.82
C GLU A 56 0.76 9.07 -6.02
N ARG A 57 0.29 8.48 -4.94
CA ARG A 57 -0.36 7.16 -4.94
C ARG A 57 -1.58 7.18 -4.03
N VAL A 58 -2.54 6.37 -4.41
CA VAL A 58 -3.57 5.91 -3.48
C VAL A 58 -3.11 4.58 -2.90
N VAL A 59 -2.95 4.51 -1.59
CA VAL A 59 -2.54 3.27 -0.89
C VAL A 59 -3.62 2.88 0.11
N ILE A 60 -4.00 1.61 0.10
CA ILE A 60 -4.95 1.03 1.07
C ILE A 60 -4.30 -0.09 1.87
N ASP A 61 -4.95 -0.46 2.94
CA ASP A 61 -4.59 -1.67 3.68
C ASP A 61 -4.85 -2.93 2.85
N VAL A 62 -3.95 -3.88 2.93
CA VAL A 62 -4.09 -5.17 2.23
C VAL A 62 -5.35 -5.93 2.66
N ARG A 63 -5.79 -5.75 3.91
CA ARG A 63 -7.01 -6.39 4.44
C ARG A 63 -8.27 -5.84 3.76
N ASP A 64 -8.33 -4.53 3.50
CA ASP A 64 -9.40 -3.92 2.71
C ASP A 64 -9.35 -4.37 1.25
N CYS A 65 -8.17 -4.51 0.67
CA CYS A 65 -7.98 -5.05 -0.67
C CYS A 65 -8.52 -6.48 -0.78
N VAL A 66 -8.18 -7.35 0.16
CA VAL A 66 -8.67 -8.74 0.20
C VAL A 66 -10.17 -8.81 0.46
N ASN A 67 -10.71 -7.92 1.29
CA ASN A 67 -12.15 -7.83 1.52
C ASN A 67 -12.92 -7.45 0.24
N ALA A 68 -12.36 -6.58 -0.62
CA ALA A 68 -12.95 -6.29 -1.93
C ALA A 68 -13.04 -7.57 -2.80
N TYR A 69 -11.99 -8.38 -2.80
CA TYR A 69 -12.00 -9.65 -3.53
C TYR A 69 -13.07 -10.62 -3.00
N TYR A 70 -13.18 -10.72 -1.68
CA TYR A 70 -14.19 -11.55 -1.05
C TYR A 70 -15.62 -11.09 -1.41
N LEU A 71 -15.91 -9.81 -1.29
CA LEU A 71 -17.24 -9.28 -1.61
C LEU A 71 -17.59 -9.46 -3.09
N LEU A 72 -16.63 -9.27 -4.01
CA LEU A 72 -16.84 -9.55 -5.44
C LEU A 72 -17.12 -11.02 -5.71
N MET A 73 -16.54 -11.92 -4.93
CA MET A 73 -16.77 -13.36 -5.06
C MET A 73 -18.18 -13.75 -4.58
N MET A 74 -18.76 -12.98 -3.65
CA MET A 74 -20.08 -13.25 -3.06
C MET A 74 -21.24 -12.66 -3.85
N THR A 75 -21.01 -11.89 -4.92
CA THR A 75 -22.07 -11.28 -5.74
C THR A 75 -22.05 -11.77 -7.18
N GLU A 76 -23.22 -12.14 -7.71
CA GLU A 76 -23.37 -12.52 -9.12
C GLU A 76 -23.16 -11.33 -10.07
N LYS A 77 -23.36 -10.08 -9.58
CA LYS A 77 -23.11 -8.85 -10.36
C LYS A 77 -21.66 -8.74 -10.83
N SER A 78 -20.74 -9.45 -10.18
CA SER A 78 -19.32 -9.40 -10.53
C SER A 78 -18.97 -10.14 -11.81
N ASN A 79 -19.79 -11.12 -12.21
CA ASN A 79 -19.49 -11.97 -13.36
C ASN A 79 -19.35 -11.18 -14.65
N GLY A 80 -18.25 -11.44 -15.37
CA GLY A 80 -17.93 -10.78 -16.63
C GLY A 80 -17.35 -9.35 -16.48
N ASN A 81 -17.14 -8.85 -15.28
CA ASN A 81 -16.75 -7.46 -15.01
C ASN A 81 -15.29 -7.29 -14.60
N VAL A 82 -14.80 -6.06 -14.76
CA VAL A 82 -13.47 -5.62 -14.34
C VAL A 82 -13.62 -4.53 -13.27
N TYR A 83 -12.90 -4.66 -12.17
CA TYR A 83 -12.97 -3.77 -11.00
C TYR A 83 -11.60 -3.19 -10.65
N ASN A 84 -11.53 -1.88 -10.52
CA ASN A 84 -10.41 -1.28 -9.81
C ASN A 84 -10.62 -1.47 -8.30
N VAL A 85 -9.54 -1.74 -7.59
CA VAL A 85 -9.52 -1.84 -6.13
C VAL A 85 -8.46 -0.86 -5.61
N CYS A 86 -8.90 0.26 -5.08
CA CYS A 86 -8.04 1.31 -4.51
C CYS A 86 -8.84 2.15 -3.51
N GLY A 87 -8.15 2.99 -2.75
CA GLY A 87 -8.77 4.02 -1.94
C GLY A 87 -9.12 5.26 -2.77
N GLU A 88 -9.55 6.32 -2.10
CA GLU A 88 -9.95 7.59 -2.71
C GLU A 88 -8.99 8.74 -2.38
N GLN A 89 -8.19 8.60 -1.32
CA GLN A 89 -7.26 9.63 -0.89
C GLN A 89 -5.91 9.46 -1.57
N VAL A 90 -5.51 10.49 -2.31
CA VAL A 90 -4.24 10.57 -3.01
C VAL A 90 -3.24 11.29 -2.13
N HIS A 91 -2.09 10.68 -1.90
CA HIS A 91 -1.00 11.30 -1.15
C HIS A 91 0.33 11.11 -1.88
N LYS A 92 1.26 12.05 -1.66
CA LYS A 92 2.66 11.85 -2.02
C LYS A 92 3.26 10.68 -1.23
N MET A 93 4.21 9.99 -1.82
CA MET A 93 4.93 8.92 -1.13
C MET A 93 5.60 9.41 0.16
N GLN A 94 5.98 10.70 0.23
CA GLN A 94 6.47 11.35 1.45
C GLN A 94 5.51 11.19 2.62
N TYR A 95 4.21 11.37 2.41
CA TYR A 95 3.20 11.24 3.46
C TYR A 95 3.25 9.87 4.17
N TYR A 96 3.40 8.78 3.40
CA TYR A 96 3.47 7.43 3.98
C TYR A 96 4.76 7.20 4.77
N THR A 97 5.88 7.78 4.29
CA THR A 97 7.15 7.76 5.01
C THR A 97 7.06 8.55 6.32
N ASP A 98 6.43 9.72 6.30
CA ASP A 98 6.21 10.55 7.48
C ASP A 98 5.31 9.85 8.51
N CYS A 99 4.22 9.20 8.06
CA CYS A 99 3.40 8.37 8.92
C CYS A 99 4.21 7.26 9.63
N LEU A 100 5.10 6.58 8.90
CA LEU A 100 5.96 5.54 9.48
C LEU A 100 6.92 6.10 10.53
N ILE A 101 7.53 7.26 10.27
CA ILE A 101 8.42 7.93 11.23
C ILE A 101 7.60 8.30 12.48
N ASN A 102 6.42 8.90 12.32
CA ASN A 102 5.56 9.32 13.41
C ASN A 102 5.15 8.13 14.31
N VAL A 103 4.67 7.03 13.73
CA VAL A 103 4.25 5.85 14.51
C VAL A 103 5.43 5.08 15.11
N SER A 104 6.66 5.33 14.67
CA SER A 104 7.85 4.71 15.24
C SER A 104 8.21 5.23 16.62
N GLY A 105 7.82 6.47 16.94
CA GLY A 105 8.23 7.19 18.15
C GLY A 105 9.67 7.73 18.08
N ILE A 106 10.35 7.63 16.92
CA ILE A 106 11.64 8.29 16.70
C ILE A 106 11.36 9.76 16.38
N PRO A 107 12.01 10.74 17.03
CA PRO A 107 11.86 12.14 16.67
C PRO A 107 12.15 12.37 15.17
N TYR A 108 11.28 13.09 14.50
CA TYR A 108 11.36 13.27 13.05
C TYR A 108 12.68 13.92 12.62
N GLU A 109 13.16 14.88 13.38
CA GLU A 109 14.42 15.60 13.21
C GLU A 109 15.66 14.71 13.31
N ASP A 110 15.55 13.57 13.99
CA ASP A 110 16.65 12.62 14.12
C ASP A 110 16.81 11.74 12.86
N VAL A 111 15.77 11.61 12.03
CA VAL A 111 15.78 10.75 10.85
C VAL A 111 16.31 11.51 9.63
N LYS A 112 17.52 11.17 9.21
CA LYS A 112 18.12 11.73 8.00
C LYS A 112 17.61 10.98 6.77
N GLN A 113 16.80 11.63 5.95
CA GLN A 113 16.33 11.05 4.67
C GLN A 113 17.40 11.26 3.59
N LYS A 114 17.82 10.19 2.92
CA LYS A 114 18.83 10.21 1.86
C LYS A 114 18.31 9.51 0.60
N ILE A 115 18.33 10.22 -0.53
CA ILE A 115 18.02 9.62 -1.83
C ILE A 115 19.05 8.53 -2.14
N TYR A 116 18.56 7.33 -2.37
CA TYR A 116 19.36 6.17 -2.76
C TYR A 116 19.05 5.79 -4.21
N LYS A 117 20.00 6.08 -5.12
CA LYS A 117 19.82 5.89 -6.57
C LYS A 117 19.22 4.54 -6.98
N PRO A 118 19.61 3.39 -6.40
CA PRO A 118 19.02 2.09 -6.76
C PRO A 118 17.51 1.97 -6.47
N PHE A 119 16.93 2.85 -5.64
CA PHE A 119 15.49 2.93 -5.40
C PHE A 119 14.77 3.89 -6.35
N TYR A 120 15.53 4.62 -7.17
CA TYR A 120 14.99 5.54 -8.15
C TYR A 120 14.72 4.80 -9.47
N ARG A 121 13.57 5.05 -10.07
CA ARG A 121 13.21 4.52 -11.39
C ARG A 121 13.47 5.60 -12.43
N ASP A 122 14.05 5.23 -13.57
CA ASP A 122 14.26 6.15 -14.69
C ASP A 122 12.93 6.67 -15.26
N VAL A 123 11.92 5.79 -15.27
CA VAL A 123 10.55 6.16 -15.64
C VAL A 123 9.63 5.79 -14.47
N ASP A 124 8.93 6.77 -13.92
CA ASP A 124 7.97 6.58 -12.85
C ASP A 124 6.64 7.27 -13.16
N ILE A 125 5.55 6.63 -12.76
CA ILE A 125 4.20 7.19 -12.88
C ILE A 125 4.09 8.30 -11.83
N GLN A 126 3.82 9.53 -12.26
CA GLN A 126 3.75 10.66 -11.34
C GLN A 126 2.53 10.57 -10.42
N ILE A 127 1.36 10.26 -10.98
CA ILE A 127 0.11 10.15 -10.23
C ILE A 127 -0.59 8.85 -10.62
N GLN A 128 -0.99 8.07 -9.63
CA GLN A 128 -1.74 6.83 -9.84
C GLN A 128 -3.01 6.85 -8.97
N VAL A 129 -4.14 7.00 -9.62
CA VAL A 129 -5.48 7.00 -9.03
C VAL A 129 -6.40 6.08 -9.81
N GLY A 130 -7.47 5.61 -9.20
CA GLY A 130 -8.45 4.75 -9.84
C GLY A 130 -9.88 5.12 -9.44
N ASP A 131 -10.81 4.81 -10.32
CA ASP A 131 -12.24 4.92 -10.03
C ASP A 131 -12.76 3.58 -9.50
N VAL A 132 -13.37 3.60 -8.32
CA VAL A 132 -13.94 2.44 -7.61
C VAL A 132 -15.49 2.42 -7.61
N SER A 133 -16.13 3.32 -8.34
CA SER A 133 -17.59 3.47 -8.36
C SER A 133 -18.30 2.15 -8.63
N ARG A 134 -17.85 1.40 -9.62
CA ARG A 134 -18.43 0.07 -9.96
C ARG A 134 -18.26 -0.95 -8.82
N LEU A 135 -17.13 -0.92 -8.13
CA LEU A 135 -16.90 -1.81 -6.98
C LEU A 135 -17.89 -1.51 -5.87
N LYS A 136 -18.05 -0.22 -5.52
CA LYS A 136 -19.01 0.23 -4.51
C LYS A 136 -20.44 -0.11 -4.90
N GLU A 137 -20.85 0.16 -6.14
CA GLU A 137 -22.20 -0.11 -6.64
C GLU A 137 -22.58 -1.60 -6.56
N HIS A 138 -21.63 -2.50 -6.82
CA HIS A 138 -21.90 -3.92 -6.88
C HIS A 138 -21.70 -4.66 -5.56
N THR A 139 -21.01 -4.06 -4.58
CA THR A 139 -20.58 -4.77 -3.34
C THR A 139 -20.72 -3.97 -2.05
N ASP A 140 -21.09 -2.71 -2.10
CA ASP A 140 -21.07 -1.78 -0.95
C ASP A 140 -19.69 -1.71 -0.24
N TRP A 141 -18.63 -2.03 -0.98
CA TRP A 141 -17.27 -2.03 -0.43
C TRP A 141 -16.76 -0.61 -0.15
N GLU A 142 -16.13 -0.47 1.00
CA GLU A 142 -15.38 0.74 1.39
C GLU A 142 -14.11 0.33 2.14
N PRO A 143 -12.99 1.08 1.97
CA PRO A 143 -11.81 0.89 2.80
C PRO A 143 -12.12 1.36 4.23
N LYS A 144 -11.85 0.52 5.23
CA LYS A 144 -12.20 0.79 6.64
C LYS A 144 -10.99 1.02 7.52
N ILE A 145 -9.81 0.62 7.08
CA ILE A 145 -8.60 0.68 7.91
C ILE A 145 -7.85 1.98 7.61
N PRO A 146 -7.71 2.89 8.59
CA PRO A 146 -6.93 4.11 8.42
C PRO A 146 -5.49 3.80 8.02
N ILE A 147 -4.90 4.66 7.19
CA ILE A 147 -3.54 4.44 6.70
C ILE A 147 -2.50 4.48 7.83
N GLU A 148 -2.72 5.28 8.85
CA GLU A 148 -1.86 5.35 10.04
C GLU A 148 -1.83 4.00 10.77
N LYS A 149 -2.98 3.34 10.89
CA LYS A 149 -3.07 2.00 11.47
C LYS A 149 -2.34 0.96 10.62
N THR A 150 -2.44 1.07 9.31
CA THR A 150 -1.70 0.23 8.37
C THR A 150 -0.19 0.40 8.54
N MET A 151 0.29 1.65 8.68
CA MET A 151 1.71 1.94 8.90
C MET A 151 2.20 1.42 10.25
N GLU A 152 1.41 1.59 11.30
CA GLU A 152 1.72 1.03 12.63
C GLU A 152 1.85 -0.50 12.58
N ASP A 153 0.86 -1.18 12.01
CA ASP A 153 0.85 -2.64 11.91
C ASP A 153 2.02 -3.17 11.06
N LEU A 154 2.34 -2.48 9.95
CA LEU A 154 3.48 -2.82 9.10
C LEU A 154 4.81 -2.65 9.83
N LEU A 155 4.97 -1.55 10.56
CA LEU A 155 6.17 -1.29 11.36
C LEU A 155 6.32 -2.34 12.46
N ASN A 156 5.26 -2.62 13.22
CA ASN A 156 5.26 -3.62 14.29
C ASN A 156 5.60 -5.01 13.74
N TYR A 157 5.07 -5.39 12.59
CA TYR A 157 5.44 -6.63 11.91
C TYR A 157 6.95 -6.73 11.68
N TRP A 158 7.60 -5.65 11.20
CA TRP A 158 9.04 -5.66 10.97
C TRP A 158 9.85 -5.65 12.27
N VAL A 159 9.38 -4.92 13.30
CA VAL A 159 10.01 -4.94 14.64
C VAL A 159 10.02 -6.36 15.22
N GLU A 160 8.87 -7.06 15.18
CA GLU A 160 8.78 -8.45 15.67
C GLU A 160 9.63 -9.43 14.84
N LYS A 161 9.73 -9.19 13.54
CA LYS A 161 10.50 -10.04 12.62
C LYS A 161 12.01 -9.89 12.80
N LEU A 162 12.47 -8.78 13.37
CA LEU A 162 13.88 -8.45 13.57
C LEU A 162 14.38 -8.74 15.01
N LYS A 163 13.49 -9.00 15.95
CA LYS A 163 13.81 -9.54 17.27
C LYS A 163 14.22 -11.01 17.20
#